data_ab6d3a1b6317174a66ecb79e9bff6db5
#
_entry.id   ab6d3a1b6317174a66ecb79e9bff6db5
#
_cell.length_a   1.000
_cell.length_b   1.000
_cell.length_c   1.000
_cell.angle_alpha   90.00
_cell.angle_beta   90.00
_cell.angle_gamma   90.00
#
_symmetry.space_group_name_H-M   'P 1'
#
loop_
_entity.id
_entity.type
_entity.pdbx_description
1 polymer ?
#
loop_
_entity_poly.entity_id
_entity_poly.type
_entity_poly.pdbx_seq_one_letter_code
_entity_poly.pdbx_strand_id
1 'polypeptide(L)'
;MSVSKIWSMTCGMEKERRQASGEEYTYQYLGKIAKELDEATGYTAGGGKGELKLPASNTMERLEHYKMVGEEKRTRVPKEPSGVLCVQVTDKENAPLIAEVKLFPVADGMTLEHFSYANNEPEFVREYTQKNGIFEKGLEAGAYVMEVSKGSEYTILQNVIEVKPGEKTESVVKLHRFVDMTKKHWYVGDLHHHSVYSSPLFPPQGTDYVFDTVEEVAMSMQAKGLTFGALSDHHNVLNHREWEKTETPEFLPIWSKEISTSNGHILSLNVDKDVIYDIPSEENRTQEYLRNEFIRTTREIRDEGGFPQVNHPRDMQKAISYPPEFTDMIEIFDTIEIWNGSHPLEAGTTNDDAFRLWLSLLEEGRFLPATTGSDTHDIGLETWMASFNYVIGLYRAVKEQKNNMASELQKKADYFLGMLEPQLDKMQVWLKTNLTSGCVRTYICAPGERTPKNLLTHNKAGHSFVTNGPVLTASINGKSMGETAVYPVDAERLTAQLTILSNRPLENLYVWQNGGRVEEIALPKVEPENGCFDYSGEILLSAENAKWVFFQVKADYNVQALTNPIFLEAE
;
A
#
# COMPACT_ATOMS: atom_id res chain seq x y z
N MET A 1 12.74 -5.70 -4.96
CA MET A 1 12.15 -4.42 -5.46
C MET A 1 13.26 -3.57 -6.06
N SER A 2 13.09 -3.07 -7.25
CA SER A 2 14.19 -2.38 -7.94
C SER A 2 14.20 -0.89 -7.61
N VAL A 3 15.38 -0.29 -7.68
CA VAL A 3 15.60 1.17 -7.67
C VAL A 3 14.60 1.89 -8.60
N SER A 4 14.09 1.21 -9.64
CA SER A 4 13.06 1.72 -10.54
C SER A 4 11.74 2.12 -9.83
N LYS A 5 11.31 1.44 -8.77
CA LYS A 5 10.10 1.85 -8.01
C LYS A 5 10.28 3.18 -7.27
N ILE A 6 11.48 3.45 -6.75
CA ILE A 6 11.77 4.76 -6.14
C ILE A 6 11.82 5.86 -7.20
N TRP A 7 12.41 5.57 -8.35
CA TRP A 7 12.47 6.52 -9.47
C TRP A 7 11.09 6.92 -9.98
N SER A 8 10.11 6.03 -9.92
CA SER A 8 8.73 6.34 -10.34
C SER A 8 8.00 7.30 -9.42
N MET A 9 8.30 7.28 -8.13
CA MET A 9 7.73 8.25 -7.17
C MET A 9 8.18 9.68 -7.50
N THR A 10 9.35 9.84 -8.15
CA THR A 10 9.93 11.14 -8.47
C THR A 10 9.45 11.71 -9.81
N CYS A 11 8.87 10.90 -10.68
CA CYS A 11 8.68 11.25 -12.10
C CYS A 11 7.23 11.55 -12.50
N GLY A 12 6.30 11.56 -11.55
CA GLY A 12 4.87 11.68 -11.82
C GLY A 12 4.47 12.88 -12.67
N MET A 13 5.14 14.02 -12.53
CA MET A 13 4.77 15.26 -13.21
C MET A 13 5.27 15.39 -14.67
N GLU A 14 6.24 14.59 -15.12
CA GLU A 14 6.76 14.63 -16.50
C GLU A 14 6.15 13.58 -17.44
N LYS A 15 5.39 12.63 -16.90
CA LYS A 15 4.77 11.54 -17.66
C LYS A 15 3.85 12.06 -18.77
N GLU A 16 3.02 13.06 -18.49
CA GLU A 16 2.09 13.65 -19.46
C GLU A 16 2.81 14.34 -20.62
N ARG A 17 3.96 14.96 -20.35
CA ARG A 17 4.75 15.66 -21.36
C ARG A 17 5.41 14.73 -22.36
N ARG A 18 5.81 13.52 -21.94
CA ARG A 18 6.59 12.58 -22.74
C ARG A 18 5.77 11.49 -23.41
N GLN A 19 4.61 11.14 -22.87
CA GLN A 19 3.66 10.26 -23.57
C GLN A 19 3.19 10.87 -24.89
N ALA A 20 3.10 12.20 -24.97
CA ALA A 20 2.75 12.91 -26.20
C ALA A 20 3.88 12.94 -27.26
N SER A 21 5.14 12.75 -26.87
CA SER A 21 6.32 12.81 -27.73
C SER A 21 6.87 11.45 -28.18
N GLY A 22 6.36 10.33 -27.62
CA GLY A 22 6.88 8.98 -27.89
C GLY A 22 8.27 8.69 -27.30
N GLU A 23 8.72 9.51 -26.36
CA GLU A 23 10.01 9.33 -25.68
C GLU A 23 9.96 8.25 -24.60
N GLU A 24 11.13 7.70 -24.26
CA GLU A 24 11.32 6.72 -23.20
C GLU A 24 10.79 7.25 -21.86
N TYR A 25 10.14 6.37 -21.05
CA TYR A 25 9.63 6.77 -19.73
C TYR A 25 10.74 7.41 -18.87
N THR A 26 10.44 8.52 -18.22
CA THR A 26 11.38 9.34 -17.45
C THR A 26 12.15 8.52 -16.39
N TYR A 27 11.50 7.55 -15.74
CA TYR A 27 12.16 6.70 -14.73
C TYR A 27 13.19 5.73 -15.35
N GLN A 28 12.97 5.22 -16.58
CA GLN A 28 13.95 4.39 -17.28
C GLN A 28 15.15 5.23 -17.70
N TYR A 29 14.90 6.44 -18.13
CA TYR A 29 15.94 7.42 -18.46
C TYR A 29 16.75 7.81 -17.22
N LEU A 30 16.08 8.11 -16.08
CA LEU A 30 16.76 8.39 -14.81
C LEU A 30 17.58 7.19 -14.32
N GLY A 31 17.06 5.96 -14.48
CA GLY A 31 17.79 4.75 -14.12
C GLY A 31 19.10 4.57 -14.94
N LYS A 32 19.05 4.89 -16.25
CA LYS A 32 20.27 4.90 -17.09
C LYS A 32 21.26 5.98 -16.66
N ILE A 33 20.77 7.20 -16.44
CA ILE A 33 21.61 8.32 -15.94
C ILE A 33 22.23 7.97 -14.59
N ALA A 34 21.44 7.44 -13.65
CA ALA A 34 21.91 7.05 -12.34
C ALA A 34 23.07 6.04 -12.43
N LYS A 35 22.98 5.06 -13.31
CA LYS A 35 24.06 4.10 -13.54
C LYS A 35 25.34 4.76 -14.07
N GLU A 36 25.23 5.66 -15.04
CA GLU A 36 26.38 6.38 -15.57
C GLU A 36 27.03 7.31 -14.53
N LEU A 37 26.19 7.94 -13.68
CA LEU A 37 26.67 8.81 -12.59
C LEU A 37 27.30 8.01 -11.45
N ASP A 38 26.77 6.81 -11.14
CA ASP A 38 27.35 5.89 -10.18
C ASP A 38 28.76 5.45 -10.61
N GLU A 39 28.90 5.03 -11.87
CA GLU A 39 30.19 4.68 -12.46
C GLU A 39 31.18 5.88 -12.44
N ALA A 40 30.72 7.08 -12.74
CA ALA A 40 31.55 8.29 -12.80
C ALA A 40 31.95 8.83 -11.43
N THR A 41 31.11 8.70 -10.42
CA THR A 41 31.41 9.13 -9.04
C THR A 41 32.19 8.08 -8.26
N GLY A 42 32.25 6.84 -8.77
CA GLY A 42 32.77 5.69 -8.04
C GLY A 42 31.93 5.38 -6.79
N TYR A 43 30.69 5.88 -6.74
CA TYR A 43 29.73 5.57 -5.69
C TYR A 43 29.25 4.14 -5.91
N THR A 44 30.10 3.18 -5.61
CA THR A 44 29.63 1.81 -5.45
C THR A 44 28.97 1.72 -4.09
N ALA A 45 27.65 1.59 -4.08
CA ALA A 45 26.97 1.14 -2.87
C ALA A 45 27.75 -0.08 -2.37
N GLY A 46 28.35 0.03 -1.20
CA GLY A 46 29.16 -1.04 -0.58
C GLY A 46 28.35 -2.25 -0.14
N GLY A 47 27.12 -2.39 -0.64
CA GLY A 47 26.30 -3.56 -0.62
C GLY A 47 26.49 -4.33 -1.91
N GLY A 48 27.51 -5.17 -1.98
CA GLY A 48 27.51 -6.23 -2.97
C GLY A 48 26.15 -6.94 -2.86
N LYS A 49 25.41 -7.00 -3.98
CA LYS A 49 24.38 -8.00 -4.15
C LYS A 49 25.10 -9.34 -3.99
N GLY A 50 25.12 -9.84 -2.76
CA GLY A 50 25.47 -11.23 -2.55
C GLY A 50 24.46 -12.00 -3.40
N GLU A 51 24.94 -12.62 -4.49
CA GLU A 51 24.10 -13.55 -5.22
C GLU A 51 23.64 -14.56 -4.18
N LEU A 52 22.34 -14.56 -3.90
CA LEU A 52 21.73 -15.59 -3.08
C LEU A 52 21.95 -16.89 -3.87
N LYS A 53 22.96 -17.67 -3.50
CA LYS A 53 23.20 -18.97 -4.11
C LYS A 53 22.12 -19.91 -3.60
N LEU A 54 21.08 -20.06 -4.40
CA LEU A 54 20.03 -21.02 -4.11
C LEU A 54 20.60 -22.44 -4.19
N PRO A 55 20.29 -23.32 -3.21
CA PRO A 55 20.59 -24.73 -3.35
C PRO A 55 19.92 -25.27 -4.61
N ALA A 56 20.61 -26.12 -5.35
CA ALA A 56 20.09 -26.78 -6.57
C ALA A 56 18.99 -27.82 -6.29
N SER A 57 18.49 -27.88 -5.06
CA SER A 57 17.61 -28.85 -4.46
C SER A 57 16.10 -28.53 -4.69
N ASN A 58 15.26 -29.39 -4.15
CA ASN A 58 13.80 -29.33 -4.29
C ASN A 58 13.20 -28.04 -3.68
N THR A 59 11.93 -27.80 -3.97
CA THR A 59 11.18 -26.63 -3.54
C THR A 59 11.19 -26.41 -2.01
N MET A 60 11.08 -27.49 -1.21
CA MET A 60 11.02 -27.37 0.25
C MET A 60 12.36 -26.94 0.85
N GLU A 61 13.48 -27.44 0.34
CA GLU A 61 14.81 -27.02 0.80
C GLU A 61 15.10 -25.56 0.44
N ARG A 62 14.61 -25.10 -0.69
CA ARG A 62 14.69 -23.68 -1.07
C ARG A 62 13.88 -22.81 -0.12
N LEU A 63 12.65 -23.23 0.21
CA LEU A 63 11.80 -22.51 1.16
C LEU A 63 12.46 -22.38 2.53
N GLU A 64 13.00 -23.47 3.07
CA GLU A 64 13.72 -23.44 4.34
C GLU A 64 14.95 -22.53 4.29
N HIS A 65 15.66 -22.52 3.16
CA HIS A 65 16.79 -21.60 2.97
C HIS A 65 16.35 -20.13 3.02
N TYR A 66 15.23 -19.77 2.37
CA TYR A 66 14.67 -18.41 2.42
C TYR A 66 14.26 -17.99 3.83
N LYS A 67 13.59 -18.89 4.57
CA LYS A 67 13.22 -18.64 5.97
C LYS A 67 14.45 -18.37 6.83
N MET A 68 15.50 -19.17 6.67
CA MET A 68 16.77 -19.00 7.40
C MET A 68 17.44 -17.65 7.07
N VAL A 69 17.51 -17.26 5.80
CA VAL A 69 18.10 -15.97 5.39
C VAL A 69 17.31 -14.81 5.95
N GLY A 70 15.98 -14.91 5.99
CA GLY A 70 15.11 -13.91 6.61
C GLY A 70 15.38 -13.77 8.12
N GLU A 71 15.55 -14.88 8.82
CA GLU A 71 15.88 -14.88 10.24
C GLU A 71 17.26 -14.24 10.52
N GLU A 72 18.29 -14.56 9.73
CA GLU A 72 19.61 -13.91 9.83
C GLU A 72 19.53 -12.39 9.64
N LYS A 73 18.70 -11.90 8.73
CA LYS A 73 18.52 -10.46 8.51
C LYS A 73 17.88 -9.77 9.71
N ARG A 74 16.92 -10.41 10.37
CA ARG A 74 16.21 -9.85 11.53
C ARG A 74 17.02 -9.84 12.81
N THR A 75 18.00 -10.73 12.95
CA THR A 75 18.83 -10.90 14.15
C THR A 75 20.09 -10.04 14.16
N ARG A 76 20.14 -8.95 13.39
CA ARG A 76 21.29 -8.03 13.39
C ARG A 76 21.61 -7.52 14.79
N VAL A 77 22.85 -7.71 15.21
CA VAL A 77 23.36 -7.16 16.46
C VAL A 77 23.60 -5.65 16.31
N PRO A 78 23.09 -4.80 17.22
CA PRO A 78 23.35 -3.37 17.16
C PRO A 78 24.83 -3.07 17.35
N LYS A 79 25.27 -1.94 16.77
CA LYS A 79 26.63 -1.42 16.98
C LYS A 79 26.78 -0.95 18.41
N GLU A 80 27.99 -1.04 18.96
CA GLU A 80 28.33 -0.49 20.28
C GLU A 80 28.61 1.03 20.22
N PRO A 81 28.21 1.81 21.23
CA PRO A 81 27.53 1.39 22.47
C PRO A 81 26.06 1.05 22.23
N SER A 82 25.53 0.06 22.94
CA SER A 82 24.15 -0.42 22.79
C SER A 82 23.41 -0.54 24.13
N GLY A 83 22.10 -0.49 24.07
CA GLY A 83 21.19 -0.73 25.19
C GLY A 83 19.96 -1.53 24.73
N VAL A 84 19.01 -1.77 25.61
CA VAL A 84 17.76 -2.49 25.30
C VAL A 84 16.57 -1.57 25.51
N LEU A 85 15.68 -1.47 24.53
CA LEU A 85 14.37 -0.85 24.69
C LEU A 85 13.29 -1.92 24.82
N CYS A 86 12.44 -1.78 25.85
CA CYS A 86 11.26 -2.59 26.06
C CYS A 86 10.01 -1.71 26.10
N VAL A 87 9.06 -1.95 25.21
CA VAL A 87 7.81 -1.18 25.11
C VAL A 87 6.64 -2.12 25.36
N GLN A 88 5.78 -1.77 26.32
CA GLN A 88 4.49 -2.42 26.55
C GLN A 88 3.40 -1.56 25.93
N VAL A 89 2.67 -2.09 24.94
CA VAL A 89 1.55 -1.41 24.30
C VAL A 89 0.23 -2.04 24.73
N THR A 90 -0.70 -1.19 25.20
CA THR A 90 -2.03 -1.62 25.66
C THR A 90 -3.10 -0.67 25.12
N ASP A 91 -4.35 -1.09 25.20
CA ASP A 91 -5.50 -0.18 25.10
C ASP A 91 -5.74 0.56 26.43
N LYS A 92 -6.80 1.35 26.49
CA LYS A 92 -7.16 2.11 27.72
C LYS A 92 -7.60 1.22 28.89
N GLU A 93 -8.08 0.02 28.62
CA GLU A 93 -8.45 -1.02 29.60
C GLU A 93 -7.27 -1.88 30.05
N ASN A 94 -6.06 -1.61 29.59
CA ASN A 94 -4.82 -2.37 29.78
C ASN A 94 -4.78 -3.74 29.09
N ALA A 95 -5.64 -3.99 28.10
CA ALA A 95 -5.49 -5.18 27.26
C ALA A 95 -4.28 -5.03 26.30
N PRO A 96 -3.45 -6.05 26.12
CA PRO A 96 -2.28 -5.97 25.25
C PRO A 96 -2.70 -5.78 23.79
N LEU A 97 -1.94 -4.96 23.05
CA LEU A 97 -2.17 -4.71 21.64
C LEU A 97 -0.97 -5.13 20.79
N ILE A 98 -1.24 -5.86 19.70
CA ILE A 98 -0.31 -5.96 18.59
C ILE A 98 -0.33 -4.60 17.90
N ALA A 99 0.80 -3.89 17.86
CA ALA A 99 0.93 -2.53 17.35
C ALA A 99 2.25 -2.34 16.62
N GLU A 100 2.32 -1.37 15.72
CA GLU A 100 3.54 -0.96 15.05
C GLU A 100 4.35 -0.02 15.94
N VAL A 101 5.66 -0.26 16.04
CA VAL A 101 6.63 0.57 16.74
C VAL A 101 7.67 1.04 15.75
N LYS A 102 7.82 2.35 15.60
CA LYS A 102 8.88 2.98 14.79
C LYS A 102 9.80 3.78 15.69
N LEU A 103 11.09 3.71 15.42
CA LEU A 103 12.12 4.42 16.17
C LEU A 103 12.99 5.19 15.19
N PHE A 104 12.90 6.50 15.23
CA PHE A 104 13.67 7.40 14.39
C PHE A 104 14.86 7.94 15.18
N PRO A 105 16.10 7.59 14.81
CA PRO A 105 17.27 8.17 15.45
C PRO A 105 17.26 9.68 15.31
N VAL A 106 17.53 10.41 16.40
CA VAL A 106 17.55 11.87 16.41
C VAL A 106 18.75 12.39 17.22
N ALA A 107 19.09 13.67 17.03
CA ALA A 107 20.13 14.30 17.81
C ALA A 107 19.69 14.47 19.28
N ASP A 108 20.66 14.48 20.18
CA ASP A 108 20.42 14.77 21.59
C ASP A 108 19.71 16.13 21.78
N GLY A 109 18.73 16.17 22.67
CA GLY A 109 17.92 17.35 22.91
C GLY A 109 16.81 17.62 21.89
N MET A 110 16.56 16.70 20.95
CA MET A 110 15.40 16.76 20.05
C MET A 110 14.09 16.85 20.84
N THR A 111 13.17 17.68 20.35
CA THR A 111 11.79 17.74 20.85
C THR A 111 10.81 17.38 19.74
N LEU A 112 9.61 16.94 20.10
CA LEU A 112 8.58 16.58 19.10
C LEU A 112 8.19 17.76 18.20
N GLU A 113 8.24 18.98 18.69
CA GLU A 113 7.95 20.20 17.91
C GLU A 113 8.95 20.42 16.75
N HIS A 114 10.18 19.90 16.90
CA HIS A 114 11.24 20.02 15.89
C HIS A 114 11.40 18.73 15.05
N PHE A 115 10.64 17.68 15.39
CA PHE A 115 10.70 16.44 14.64
C PHE A 115 9.99 16.56 13.30
N SER A 116 10.62 16.05 12.25
CA SER A 116 10.02 15.90 10.92
C SER A 116 10.51 14.62 10.27
N TYR A 117 9.62 13.86 9.68
CA TYR A 117 9.97 12.66 8.91
C TYR A 117 10.92 12.98 7.74
N ALA A 118 10.87 14.19 7.18
CA ALA A 118 11.73 14.64 6.10
C ALA A 118 13.17 14.94 6.53
N ASN A 119 13.35 15.42 7.75
CA ASN A 119 14.63 15.91 8.25
C ASN A 119 15.54 14.82 8.82
N ASN A 120 15.04 13.58 8.95
CA ASN A 120 15.81 12.48 9.51
C ASN A 120 16.55 11.71 8.43
N GLU A 121 17.59 10.99 8.84
CA GLU A 121 18.23 10.00 7.97
C GLU A 121 17.18 8.96 7.52
N PRO A 122 17.35 8.33 6.35
CA PRO A 122 16.38 7.34 5.85
C PRO A 122 16.27 6.12 6.75
N GLU A 123 17.34 5.76 7.46
CA GLU A 123 17.36 4.60 8.36
C GLU A 123 16.54 4.85 9.62
N PHE A 124 15.65 3.92 9.93
CA PHE A 124 14.90 3.88 11.17
C PHE A 124 14.55 2.42 11.50
N VAL A 125 14.23 2.15 12.75
CA VAL A 125 13.74 0.83 13.18
C VAL A 125 12.24 0.78 13.05
N ARG A 126 11.72 -0.30 12.50
CA ARG A 126 10.30 -0.57 12.38
C ARG A 126 10.03 -2.03 12.72
N GLU A 127 9.20 -2.24 13.70
CA GLU A 127 8.87 -3.55 14.24
C GLU A 127 7.43 -3.58 14.75
N TYR A 128 7.02 -4.75 15.22
CA TYR A 128 5.70 -4.98 15.79
C TYR A 128 5.82 -5.52 17.20
N THR A 129 4.86 -5.17 18.08
CA THR A 129 4.74 -5.84 19.36
C THR A 129 4.26 -7.27 19.16
N GLN A 130 4.63 -8.16 20.05
CA GLN A 130 4.13 -9.53 20.11
C GLN A 130 2.66 -9.57 20.58
N LYS A 131 2.00 -10.73 20.53
CA LYS A 131 0.60 -10.94 20.98
C LYS A 131 0.34 -10.48 22.43
N ASN A 132 1.36 -10.48 23.28
CA ASN A 132 1.30 -9.95 24.65
C ASN A 132 1.49 -8.42 24.74
N GLY A 133 1.56 -7.71 23.61
CA GLY A 133 1.76 -6.28 23.55
C GLY A 133 3.19 -5.80 23.81
N ILE A 134 4.16 -6.72 23.89
CA ILE A 134 5.55 -6.37 24.20
C ILE A 134 6.39 -6.31 22.92
N PHE A 135 7.16 -5.25 22.81
CA PHE A 135 8.29 -5.09 21.91
C PHE A 135 9.57 -5.01 22.75
N GLU A 136 10.57 -5.79 22.43
CA GLU A 136 11.89 -5.71 23.07
C GLU A 136 12.99 -5.86 22.02
N LYS A 137 13.92 -4.91 21.97
CA LYS A 137 15.00 -4.92 20.99
C LYS A 137 16.26 -4.25 21.52
N GLY A 138 17.43 -4.83 21.20
CA GLY A 138 18.73 -4.18 21.34
C GLY A 138 18.88 -3.07 20.29
N LEU A 139 19.28 -1.89 20.73
CA LEU A 139 19.44 -0.69 19.89
C LEU A 139 20.77 0.00 20.15
N GLU A 140 21.27 0.76 19.17
CA GLU A 140 22.38 1.68 19.41
C GLU A 140 21.97 2.69 20.48
N ALA A 141 22.89 3.05 21.37
CA ALA A 141 22.61 4.05 22.39
C ALA A 141 22.45 5.44 21.76
N GLY A 142 21.46 6.20 22.21
CA GLY A 142 21.14 7.52 21.69
C GLY A 142 19.69 7.91 21.89
N ALA A 143 19.33 9.08 21.37
CA ALA A 143 17.99 9.60 21.40
C ALA A 143 17.17 9.13 20.18
N TYR A 144 15.91 8.81 20.42
CA TYR A 144 14.97 8.38 19.38
C TYR A 144 13.63 9.09 19.55
N VAL A 145 12.99 9.43 18.43
CA VAL A 145 11.53 9.62 18.44
C VAL A 145 10.90 8.25 18.24
N MET A 146 10.19 7.79 19.25
CA MET A 146 9.38 6.58 19.20
C MET A 146 7.97 6.94 18.76
N GLU A 147 7.48 6.29 17.70
CA GLU A 147 6.10 6.35 17.25
C GLU A 147 5.44 4.99 17.42
N VAL A 148 4.27 4.96 18.06
CA VAL A 148 3.46 3.76 18.23
C VAL A 148 2.08 3.99 17.64
N SER A 149 1.62 3.07 16.79
CA SER A 149 0.34 3.16 16.08
C SER A 149 -0.32 1.80 15.85
N LYS A 150 -1.63 1.80 15.60
CA LYS A 150 -2.42 0.61 15.25
C LYS A 150 -3.49 0.92 14.19
N GLY A 151 -3.04 1.50 13.07
CA GLY A 151 -3.91 1.74 11.92
C GLY A 151 -4.89 2.90 12.08
N SER A 152 -5.96 2.87 11.28
CA SER A 152 -6.85 4.01 11.03
C SER A 152 -7.81 4.36 12.17
N GLU A 153 -8.08 3.42 13.06
CA GLU A 153 -9.09 3.57 14.12
C GLU A 153 -8.49 3.92 15.48
N TYR A 154 -7.16 4.05 15.54
CA TYR A 154 -6.41 4.32 16.75
C TYR A 154 -5.62 5.61 16.65
N THR A 155 -5.37 6.20 17.81
CA THR A 155 -4.45 7.33 17.93
C THR A 155 -3.03 6.93 17.55
N ILE A 156 -2.24 7.90 17.10
CA ILE A 156 -0.79 7.77 16.96
C ILE A 156 -0.14 8.44 18.16
N LEU A 157 0.77 7.75 18.83
CA LEU A 157 1.50 8.30 19.97
C LEU A 157 2.97 8.45 19.63
N GLN A 158 3.52 9.62 19.85
CA GLN A 158 4.94 9.92 19.69
C GLN A 158 5.55 10.39 21.02
N ASN A 159 6.75 9.88 21.33
CA ASN A 159 7.55 10.32 22.48
C ASN A 159 9.03 10.34 22.11
N VAL A 160 9.78 11.27 22.72
CA VAL A 160 11.25 11.20 22.69
C VAL A 160 11.71 10.28 23.81
N ILE A 161 12.56 9.31 23.47
CA ILE A 161 13.14 8.36 24.40
C ILE A 161 14.67 8.35 24.26
N GLU A 162 15.36 7.99 25.34
CA GLU A 162 16.81 7.82 25.37
C GLU A 162 17.16 6.37 25.67
N VAL A 163 17.93 5.73 24.79
CA VAL A 163 18.51 4.39 25.01
C VAL A 163 19.91 4.56 25.53
N LYS A 164 20.18 4.14 26.77
CA LYS A 164 21.47 4.29 27.44
C LYS A 164 22.34 3.04 27.27
N PRO A 165 23.66 3.20 27.15
CA PRO A 165 24.55 2.06 27.00
C PRO A 165 24.46 1.10 28.18
N GLY A 166 24.26 -0.20 27.89
CA GLY A 166 24.23 -1.27 28.87
C GLY A 166 22.98 -1.28 29.77
N GLU A 167 22.01 -0.38 29.55
CA GLU A 167 20.78 -0.31 30.34
C GLU A 167 19.57 -0.83 29.57
N LYS A 168 18.52 -1.22 30.32
CA LYS A 168 17.20 -1.49 29.78
C LYS A 168 16.30 -0.28 30.02
N THR A 169 15.85 0.34 28.93
CA THR A 169 14.86 1.41 28.95
C THR A 169 13.47 0.80 28.83
N GLU A 170 12.57 1.08 29.75
CA GLU A 170 11.18 0.61 29.73
C GLU A 170 10.21 1.73 29.43
N SER A 171 9.21 1.48 28.58
CA SER A 171 8.14 2.41 28.24
C SER A 171 6.79 1.72 28.19
N VAL A 172 5.76 2.39 28.69
CA VAL A 172 4.36 1.92 28.59
C VAL A 172 3.59 2.90 27.72
N VAL A 173 2.95 2.38 26.68
CA VAL A 173 2.16 3.16 25.72
C VAL A 173 0.72 2.68 25.75
N LYS A 174 -0.21 3.62 25.93
CA LYS A 174 -1.65 3.35 25.83
C LYS A 174 -2.22 3.99 24.57
N LEU A 175 -2.69 3.16 23.63
CA LEU A 175 -3.37 3.63 22.43
C LEU A 175 -4.89 3.74 22.69
N HIS A 176 -5.48 4.81 22.21
CA HIS A 176 -6.92 4.98 22.25
C HIS A 176 -7.54 4.60 20.91
N ARG A 177 -8.52 3.67 20.93
CA ARG A 177 -9.38 3.38 19.77
C ARG A 177 -10.55 4.35 19.80
N PHE A 178 -10.53 5.36 18.93
CA PHE A 178 -11.57 6.39 18.88
C PHE A 178 -12.83 5.92 18.12
N VAL A 179 -12.73 4.91 17.28
CA VAL A 179 -13.87 4.27 16.62
C VAL A 179 -13.64 2.78 16.48
N ASP A 180 -14.71 2.00 16.64
CA ASP A 180 -14.74 0.56 16.35
C ASP A 180 -15.72 0.31 15.21
N MET A 181 -15.19 0.27 14.00
CA MET A 181 -15.99 0.12 12.78
C MET A 181 -16.63 -1.26 12.68
N THR A 182 -16.09 -2.29 13.33
CA THR A 182 -16.68 -3.64 13.33
C THR A 182 -18.06 -3.69 13.98
N LYS A 183 -18.32 -2.80 14.97
CA LYS A 183 -19.65 -2.65 15.58
C LYS A 183 -20.73 -2.13 14.62
N LYS A 184 -20.28 -1.57 13.49
CA LYS A 184 -21.14 -1.10 12.39
C LYS A 184 -21.04 -2.02 11.17
N HIS A 185 -20.52 -3.25 11.36
CA HIS A 185 -20.27 -4.24 10.30
C HIS A 185 -19.31 -3.79 9.20
N TRP A 186 -18.42 -2.84 9.50
CA TRP A 186 -17.32 -2.46 8.62
C TRP A 186 -16.06 -3.19 9.02
N TYR A 187 -15.47 -3.88 8.07
CA TYR A 187 -14.23 -4.64 8.22
C TYR A 187 -13.16 -4.06 7.32
N VAL A 188 -11.94 -3.99 7.82
CA VAL A 188 -10.81 -3.39 7.10
C VAL A 188 -9.75 -4.42 6.81
N GLY A 189 -9.24 -4.43 5.59
CA GLY A 189 -8.21 -5.40 5.22
C GLY A 189 -7.33 -4.99 4.05
N ASP A 190 -6.34 -5.81 3.84
CA ASP A 190 -5.40 -5.79 2.73
C ASP A 190 -5.71 -7.00 1.84
N LEU A 191 -5.99 -6.74 0.56
CA LEU A 191 -6.39 -7.78 -0.39
C LEU A 191 -5.23 -8.33 -1.21
N HIS A 192 -4.03 -7.72 -1.13
CA HIS A 192 -2.88 -8.09 -1.94
C HIS A 192 -1.58 -8.01 -1.13
N HIS A 193 -1.02 -9.15 -0.79
CA HIS A 193 0.20 -9.26 0.01
C HIS A 193 0.95 -10.55 -0.28
N HIS A 194 2.28 -10.54 -0.10
CA HIS A 194 3.16 -11.66 -0.38
C HIS A 194 3.90 -12.16 0.84
N SER A 195 4.28 -13.44 0.81
CA SER A 195 5.10 -14.10 1.82
C SER A 195 6.27 -14.84 1.18
N VAL A 196 7.02 -15.56 2.01
CA VAL A 196 8.12 -16.43 1.57
C VAL A 196 7.73 -17.41 0.45
N TYR A 197 6.44 -17.73 0.31
CA TYR A 197 5.91 -18.58 -0.75
C TYR A 197 5.87 -17.91 -2.13
N SER A 198 6.01 -16.59 -2.22
CA SER A 198 6.19 -15.84 -3.47
C SER A 198 7.61 -15.86 -4.02
N SER A 199 8.57 -16.38 -3.24
CA SER A 199 9.97 -16.47 -3.67
C SER A 199 10.14 -17.35 -4.89
N PRO A 200 11.26 -17.23 -5.66
CA PRO A 200 11.43 -17.88 -6.96
C PRO A 200 11.61 -19.40 -6.87
N LEU A 201 10.67 -20.05 -6.18
CA LEU A 201 10.53 -21.50 -6.14
C LEU A 201 9.97 -22.03 -7.46
N PHE A 202 9.35 -21.17 -8.28
CA PHE A 202 8.64 -21.50 -9.50
C PHE A 202 9.13 -20.65 -10.67
N PRO A 203 10.13 -21.12 -11.46
CA PRO A 203 10.51 -20.44 -12.69
C PRO A 203 9.34 -20.47 -13.70
N PRO A 204 9.19 -19.43 -14.53
CA PRO A 204 10.17 -18.39 -14.86
C PRO A 204 9.97 -17.03 -14.19
N GLN A 205 9.12 -16.89 -13.17
CA GLN A 205 8.51 -15.60 -12.81
C GLN A 205 8.89 -15.04 -11.46
N GLY A 206 9.64 -15.72 -10.64
CA GLY A 206 10.00 -15.24 -9.33
C GLY A 206 11.37 -14.60 -9.31
N THR A 207 11.44 -13.29 -9.40
CA THR A 207 12.63 -12.51 -9.03
C THR A 207 12.44 -11.80 -7.69
N ASP A 208 11.27 -11.93 -7.09
CA ASP A 208 10.93 -11.24 -5.85
C ASP A 208 11.31 -12.11 -4.65
N TYR A 209 12.44 -11.77 -4.04
CA TYR A 209 12.92 -12.45 -2.84
C TYR A 209 12.13 -11.95 -1.63
N VAL A 210 11.06 -12.67 -1.27
CA VAL A 210 10.28 -12.42 -0.05
C VAL A 210 10.78 -13.35 1.05
N PHE A 211 11.07 -12.81 2.22
CA PHE A 211 11.60 -13.56 3.36
C PHE A 211 10.62 -13.64 4.54
N ASP A 212 9.51 -12.90 4.45
CA ASP A 212 8.53 -12.81 5.51
C ASP A 212 7.71 -14.09 5.60
N THR A 213 7.64 -14.69 6.78
CA THR A 213 6.82 -15.86 7.03
C THR A 213 5.34 -15.50 7.08
N VAL A 214 4.47 -16.48 6.89
CA VAL A 214 3.02 -16.31 6.97
C VAL A 214 2.59 -15.72 8.32
N GLU A 215 3.20 -16.16 9.44
CA GLU A 215 2.89 -15.64 10.77
C GLU A 215 3.32 -14.17 10.93
N GLU A 216 4.49 -13.79 10.41
CA GLU A 216 4.97 -12.39 10.43
C GLU A 216 4.07 -11.48 9.62
N VAL A 217 3.61 -11.94 8.45
CA VAL A 217 2.65 -11.19 7.62
C VAL A 217 1.34 -10.98 8.39
N ALA A 218 0.78 -12.04 8.99
CA ALA A 218 -0.45 -11.91 9.78
C ALA A 218 -0.28 -10.95 10.97
N MET A 219 0.85 -11.01 11.65
CA MET A 219 1.15 -10.12 12.77
C MET A 219 1.30 -8.67 12.30
N SER A 220 1.96 -8.45 11.17
CA SER A 220 2.11 -7.09 10.59
C SER A 220 0.75 -6.49 10.20
N MET A 221 -0.15 -7.27 9.61
CA MET A 221 -1.51 -6.84 9.29
C MET A 221 -2.31 -6.49 10.55
N GLN A 222 -2.25 -7.33 11.59
CA GLN A 222 -2.93 -7.08 12.87
C GLN A 222 -2.37 -5.86 13.59
N ALA A 223 -1.06 -5.61 13.49
CA ALA A 223 -0.43 -4.39 14.02
C ALA A 223 -0.91 -3.11 13.33
N LYS A 224 -1.35 -3.21 12.08
CA LYS A 224 -1.98 -2.13 11.32
C LYS A 224 -3.49 -2.03 11.54
N GLY A 225 -4.05 -2.78 12.49
CA GLY A 225 -5.46 -2.77 12.82
C GLY A 225 -6.38 -3.42 11.78
N LEU A 226 -5.82 -4.22 10.86
CA LEU A 226 -6.62 -4.94 9.88
C LEU A 226 -7.43 -6.05 10.54
N THR A 227 -8.66 -6.21 10.12
CA THR A 227 -9.60 -7.24 10.61
C THR A 227 -9.74 -8.42 9.66
N PHE A 228 -9.22 -8.31 8.45
CA PHE A 228 -9.03 -9.40 7.50
C PHE A 228 -7.80 -9.16 6.64
N GLY A 229 -7.31 -10.20 5.99
CA GLY A 229 -6.22 -10.10 5.02
C GLY A 229 -6.26 -11.22 4.00
N ALA A 230 -5.85 -10.92 2.77
CA ALA A 230 -5.61 -11.91 1.73
C ALA A 230 -4.10 -12.06 1.48
N LEU A 231 -3.60 -13.29 1.59
CA LEU A 231 -2.22 -13.61 1.29
C LEU A 231 -2.16 -14.24 -0.11
N SER A 232 -1.61 -13.49 -1.06
CA SER A 232 -1.74 -13.73 -2.49
C SER A 232 -0.42 -14.09 -3.17
N ASP A 233 0.28 -15.07 -2.61
CA ASP A 233 1.55 -15.50 -3.17
C ASP A 233 1.47 -15.87 -4.66
N HIS A 234 2.55 -15.60 -5.39
CA HIS A 234 2.62 -15.84 -6.83
C HIS A 234 2.46 -17.31 -7.17
N HIS A 235 1.55 -17.61 -8.09
CA HIS A 235 1.40 -18.87 -8.81
C HIS A 235 1.14 -20.14 -7.98
N ASN A 236 0.94 -20.05 -6.67
CA ASN A 236 0.70 -21.23 -5.83
C ASN A 236 -0.24 -20.95 -4.66
N VAL A 237 -0.72 -22.02 -4.04
CA VAL A 237 -1.61 -22.01 -2.88
C VAL A 237 -0.98 -22.67 -1.65
N LEU A 238 0.35 -22.76 -1.62
CA LEU A 238 1.08 -23.49 -0.58
C LEU A 238 0.95 -22.83 0.80
N ASN A 239 0.74 -21.52 0.84
CA ASN A 239 0.55 -20.76 2.07
C ASN A 239 -0.80 -21.03 2.76
N HIS A 240 -1.85 -21.50 2.04
CA HIS A 240 -3.24 -21.49 2.50
C HIS A 240 -3.43 -22.16 3.87
N ARG A 241 -2.78 -23.31 4.13
CA ARG A 241 -2.90 -24.04 5.39
C ARG A 241 -2.19 -23.40 6.56
N GLU A 242 -1.13 -22.63 6.31
CA GLU A 242 -0.50 -21.81 7.35
C GLU A 242 -1.31 -20.54 7.57
N TRP A 243 -1.81 -19.93 6.50
CA TRP A 243 -2.61 -18.71 6.54
C TRP A 243 -3.91 -18.90 7.32
N GLU A 244 -4.63 -19.97 7.08
CA GLU A 244 -5.85 -20.32 7.82
C GLU A 244 -5.66 -20.39 9.34
N LYS A 245 -4.48 -20.84 9.81
CA LYS A 245 -4.16 -20.93 11.25
C LYS A 245 -3.93 -19.57 11.92
N THR A 246 -3.84 -18.49 11.15
CA THR A 246 -3.69 -17.13 11.70
C THR A 246 -5.01 -16.50 12.10
N GLU A 247 -6.14 -17.20 11.89
CA GLU A 247 -7.47 -16.73 12.28
C GLU A 247 -7.56 -16.46 13.78
N THR A 248 -8.17 -15.33 14.11
CA THR A 248 -8.50 -14.94 15.48
C THR A 248 -9.90 -14.30 15.53
N PRO A 249 -10.49 -14.08 16.71
CA PRO A 249 -11.74 -13.33 16.78
C PRO A 249 -11.68 -11.95 16.12
N GLU A 250 -10.50 -11.34 16.05
CA GLU A 250 -10.28 -10.00 15.48
C GLU A 250 -9.79 -10.03 14.03
N PHE A 251 -9.21 -11.15 13.56
CA PHE A 251 -8.59 -11.25 12.24
C PHE A 251 -9.08 -12.45 11.43
N LEU A 252 -9.54 -12.23 10.20
CA LEU A 252 -10.04 -13.24 9.27
C LEU A 252 -9.07 -13.42 8.10
N PRO A 253 -8.37 -14.55 7.97
CA PRO A 253 -7.57 -14.85 6.80
C PRO A 253 -8.45 -15.20 5.60
N ILE A 254 -8.11 -14.68 4.41
CA ILE A 254 -8.75 -15.01 3.14
C ILE A 254 -7.73 -15.71 2.26
N TRP A 255 -8.05 -16.88 1.75
CA TRP A 255 -7.24 -17.58 0.77
C TRP A 255 -7.13 -16.75 -0.51
N SER A 256 -5.93 -16.63 -1.01
CA SER A 256 -5.69 -15.89 -2.25
C SER A 256 -4.45 -16.39 -2.97
N LYS A 257 -4.41 -16.06 -4.26
CA LYS A 257 -3.28 -16.35 -5.13
C LYS A 257 -3.19 -15.26 -6.18
N GLU A 258 -2.00 -14.74 -6.42
CA GLU A 258 -1.76 -13.89 -7.57
C GLU A 258 -1.29 -14.70 -8.76
N ILE A 259 -2.06 -14.66 -9.83
CA ILE A 259 -1.75 -15.28 -11.11
C ILE A 259 -1.11 -14.22 -12.00
N SER A 260 0.22 -14.25 -12.08
CA SER A 260 1.00 -13.29 -12.85
C SER A 260 1.05 -13.69 -14.32
N THR A 261 0.57 -12.83 -15.19
CA THR A 261 0.64 -13.02 -16.64
C THR A 261 1.38 -11.85 -17.29
N SER A 262 1.84 -12.03 -18.53
CA SER A 262 2.49 -10.95 -19.28
C SER A 262 1.54 -9.84 -19.75
N ASN A 263 0.23 -9.99 -19.50
CA ASN A 263 -0.82 -9.06 -19.96
C ASN A 263 -1.68 -8.55 -18.82
N GLY A 264 -1.17 -8.55 -17.59
CA GLY A 264 -1.83 -8.15 -16.36
C GLY A 264 -1.92 -9.29 -15.35
N HIS A 265 -2.08 -8.94 -14.08
CA HIS A 265 -2.16 -9.91 -13.00
C HIS A 265 -3.60 -10.11 -12.54
N ILE A 266 -3.94 -11.36 -12.25
CA ILE A 266 -5.26 -11.79 -11.78
C ILE A 266 -5.13 -12.21 -10.32
N LEU A 267 -5.91 -11.60 -9.45
CA LEU A 267 -6.03 -12.05 -8.07
C LEU A 267 -7.21 -13.03 -7.96
N SER A 268 -6.93 -14.24 -7.47
CA SER A 268 -7.92 -15.24 -7.15
C SER A 268 -8.21 -15.19 -5.66
N LEU A 269 -9.35 -14.61 -5.26
CA LEU A 269 -9.78 -14.46 -3.88
C LEU A 269 -10.73 -15.57 -3.45
N ASN A 270 -10.52 -16.14 -2.25
CA ASN A 270 -11.37 -17.16 -1.62
C ASN A 270 -11.47 -18.48 -2.40
N VAL A 271 -10.36 -18.91 -3.01
CA VAL A 271 -10.26 -20.20 -3.72
C VAL A 271 -9.11 -21.02 -3.14
N ASP A 272 -9.40 -22.23 -2.66
CA ASP A 272 -8.38 -23.16 -2.15
C ASP A 272 -7.71 -23.98 -3.28
N LYS A 273 -8.38 -24.08 -4.42
CA LYS A 273 -7.85 -24.77 -5.60
C LYS A 273 -6.77 -23.95 -6.29
N ASP A 274 -5.73 -24.63 -6.70
CA ASP A 274 -4.70 -24.01 -7.53
C ASP A 274 -5.18 -23.81 -8.98
N VAL A 275 -5.85 -22.67 -9.22
CA VAL A 275 -6.30 -22.26 -10.55
C VAL A 275 -5.10 -21.84 -11.37
N ILE A 276 -4.82 -22.55 -12.47
CA ILE A 276 -3.64 -22.34 -13.30
C ILE A 276 -4.01 -21.52 -14.55
N TYR A 277 -3.22 -20.49 -14.83
CA TYR A 277 -3.22 -19.79 -16.11
C TYR A 277 -2.23 -20.49 -17.05
N ASP A 278 -2.72 -21.01 -18.17
CA ASP A 278 -1.87 -21.71 -19.12
C ASP A 278 -1.12 -20.73 -20.03
N ILE A 279 0.21 -20.76 -19.95
CA ILE A 279 1.07 -19.96 -20.82
C ILE A 279 1.54 -20.84 -21.97
N PRO A 280 1.01 -20.65 -23.19
CA PRO A 280 1.39 -21.47 -24.33
C PRO A 280 2.84 -21.21 -24.75
N SER A 281 3.40 -22.14 -25.51
CA SER A 281 4.65 -21.91 -26.22
C SER A 281 4.57 -20.65 -27.11
N GLU A 282 5.70 -20.02 -27.40
CA GLU A 282 5.73 -18.79 -28.19
C GLU A 282 4.99 -18.90 -29.52
N GLU A 283 5.06 -20.07 -30.17
CA GLU A 283 4.40 -20.36 -31.47
C GLU A 283 2.87 -20.33 -31.38
N ASN A 284 2.31 -20.66 -30.21
CA ASN A 284 0.86 -20.71 -29.94
C ASN A 284 0.34 -19.48 -29.20
N ARG A 285 1.19 -18.53 -28.87
CA ARG A 285 0.84 -17.32 -28.09
C ARG A 285 0.16 -16.26 -28.98
N THR A 286 -1.10 -16.52 -29.34
CA THR A 286 -1.94 -15.55 -30.04
C THR A 286 -2.73 -14.68 -29.04
N GLN A 287 -3.11 -13.47 -29.42
CA GLN A 287 -3.98 -12.63 -28.59
C GLN A 287 -5.31 -13.32 -28.27
N GLU A 288 -5.90 -14.01 -29.24
CA GLU A 288 -7.14 -14.76 -29.05
C GLU A 288 -6.97 -15.85 -27.99
N TYR A 289 -5.87 -16.63 -28.04
CA TYR A 289 -5.58 -17.64 -27.02
C TYR A 289 -5.47 -16.99 -25.62
N LEU A 290 -4.68 -15.94 -25.49
CA LEU A 290 -4.47 -15.27 -24.19
C LEU A 290 -5.78 -14.68 -23.64
N ARG A 291 -6.63 -14.09 -24.48
CA ARG A 291 -7.96 -13.59 -24.08
C ARG A 291 -8.88 -14.72 -23.63
N ASN A 292 -8.93 -15.82 -24.35
CA ASN A 292 -9.71 -17.00 -23.97
C ASN A 292 -9.20 -17.58 -22.63
N GLU A 293 -7.91 -17.53 -22.38
CA GLU A 293 -7.32 -18.00 -21.13
C GLU A 293 -7.67 -17.09 -19.94
N PHE A 294 -7.72 -15.77 -20.10
CA PHE A 294 -8.26 -14.86 -19.11
C PHE A 294 -9.72 -15.19 -18.77
N ILE A 295 -10.55 -15.40 -19.80
CA ILE A 295 -11.97 -15.76 -19.62
C ILE A 295 -12.11 -17.11 -18.91
N ARG A 296 -11.33 -18.09 -19.29
CA ARG A 296 -11.33 -19.43 -18.67
C ARG A 296 -10.93 -19.33 -17.19
N THR A 297 -9.82 -18.64 -16.90
CA THR A 297 -9.26 -18.50 -15.56
C THR A 297 -10.24 -17.76 -14.63
N THR A 298 -10.80 -16.64 -15.05
CA THR A 298 -11.77 -15.89 -14.24
C THR A 298 -13.07 -16.67 -14.02
N ARG A 299 -13.50 -17.45 -15.00
CA ARG A 299 -14.67 -18.35 -14.86
C ARG A 299 -14.38 -19.46 -13.86
N GLU A 300 -13.22 -20.12 -13.95
CA GLU A 300 -12.82 -21.18 -13.02
C GLU A 300 -12.75 -20.66 -11.57
N ILE A 301 -12.20 -19.46 -11.34
CA ILE A 301 -12.22 -18.81 -10.02
C ILE A 301 -13.66 -18.69 -9.49
N ARG A 302 -14.60 -18.24 -10.31
CA ARG A 302 -16.02 -18.11 -9.91
C ARG A 302 -16.71 -19.45 -9.69
N ASP A 303 -16.44 -20.44 -10.53
CA ASP A 303 -17.02 -21.78 -10.41
C ASP A 303 -16.57 -22.47 -9.10
N GLU A 304 -15.39 -22.15 -8.60
CA GLU A 304 -14.90 -22.55 -7.27
C GLU A 304 -15.43 -21.65 -6.11
N GLY A 305 -16.31 -20.71 -6.40
CA GLY A 305 -16.92 -19.81 -5.41
C GLY A 305 -16.07 -18.61 -5.02
N GLY A 306 -15.03 -18.32 -5.79
CA GLY A 306 -14.12 -17.19 -5.59
C GLY A 306 -14.49 -15.93 -6.35
N PHE A 307 -13.63 -14.92 -6.20
CA PHE A 307 -13.82 -13.58 -6.74
C PHE A 307 -12.54 -13.14 -7.48
N PRO A 308 -12.55 -13.06 -8.82
CA PRO A 308 -11.40 -12.56 -9.57
C PRO A 308 -11.29 -11.04 -9.47
N GLN A 309 -10.10 -10.52 -9.14
CA GLN A 309 -9.78 -9.10 -9.09
C GLN A 309 -8.68 -8.76 -10.09
N VAL A 310 -8.76 -7.57 -10.68
CA VAL A 310 -7.67 -6.95 -11.46
C VAL A 310 -6.66 -6.34 -10.50
N ASN A 311 -5.40 -6.76 -10.55
CA ASN A 311 -4.31 -6.16 -9.79
C ASN A 311 -3.58 -5.09 -10.60
N HIS A 312 -3.14 -4.00 -9.93
CA HIS A 312 -2.31 -2.91 -10.44
C HIS A 312 -2.34 -2.72 -11.98
N PRO A 313 -3.52 -2.41 -12.58
CA PRO A 313 -3.73 -2.47 -14.03
C PRO A 313 -2.86 -1.51 -14.84
N ARG A 314 -2.21 -0.57 -14.19
CA ARG A 314 -1.33 0.45 -14.77
C ARG A 314 0.06 0.48 -14.13
N ASP A 315 0.57 -0.69 -13.73
CA ASP A 315 1.94 -0.76 -13.22
C ASP A 315 2.95 -0.23 -14.25
N MET A 316 4.08 0.25 -13.76
CA MET A 316 5.15 0.78 -14.59
C MET A 316 5.82 -0.27 -15.45
N GLN A 317 5.86 -1.50 -14.98
CA GLN A 317 6.40 -2.62 -15.72
C GLN A 317 5.35 -3.07 -16.73
N LYS A 318 5.61 -2.87 -17.99
CA LYS A 318 4.71 -3.29 -19.08
C LYS A 318 4.36 -4.78 -19.02
N ALA A 319 5.24 -5.60 -18.45
CA ALA A 319 5.06 -7.04 -18.35
C ALA A 319 3.97 -7.45 -17.35
N ILE A 320 3.61 -6.58 -16.40
CA ILE A 320 2.64 -6.88 -15.34
C ILE A 320 1.41 -5.97 -15.38
N SER A 321 1.41 -4.96 -16.23
CA SER A 321 0.29 -4.05 -16.47
C SER A 321 -0.63 -4.59 -17.57
N TYR A 322 -1.91 -4.22 -17.53
CA TYR A 322 -2.83 -4.52 -18.63
C TYR A 322 -2.53 -3.63 -19.82
N PRO A 323 -2.02 -4.17 -20.93
CA PRO A 323 -1.71 -3.38 -22.12
C PRO A 323 -3.00 -2.89 -22.79
N PRO A 324 -2.94 -1.86 -23.68
CA PRO A 324 -4.13 -1.27 -24.31
C PRO A 324 -5.05 -2.29 -24.97
N GLU A 325 -4.49 -3.30 -25.62
CA GLU A 325 -5.20 -4.39 -26.31
C GLU A 325 -5.89 -5.40 -25.37
N PHE A 326 -5.64 -5.32 -24.04
CA PHE A 326 -6.28 -6.13 -23.00
C PHE A 326 -7.11 -5.31 -22.01
N THR A 327 -7.23 -3.99 -22.21
CA THR A 327 -7.98 -3.11 -21.29
C THR A 327 -9.47 -3.52 -21.21
N ASP A 328 -10.06 -3.98 -22.30
CA ASP A 328 -11.43 -4.49 -22.33
C ASP A 328 -11.62 -5.79 -21.53
N MET A 329 -10.55 -6.57 -21.32
CA MET A 329 -10.63 -7.76 -20.47
C MET A 329 -10.85 -7.44 -18.99
N ILE A 330 -10.62 -6.20 -18.55
CA ILE A 330 -10.89 -5.76 -17.18
C ILE A 330 -12.36 -5.95 -16.79
N GLU A 331 -13.27 -5.86 -17.74
CA GLU A 331 -14.73 -6.00 -17.51
C GLU A 331 -15.17 -7.40 -17.07
N ILE A 332 -14.37 -8.42 -17.30
CA ILE A 332 -14.70 -9.78 -16.88
C ILE A 332 -14.40 -10.06 -15.41
N PHE A 333 -13.86 -9.09 -14.67
CA PHE A 333 -13.49 -9.22 -13.27
C PHE A 333 -14.63 -8.72 -12.32
N ASP A 334 -14.47 -8.99 -11.04
CA ASP A 334 -15.46 -8.61 -10.02
C ASP A 334 -15.08 -7.28 -9.34
N THR A 335 -13.78 -6.97 -9.24
CA THR A 335 -13.25 -5.75 -8.63
C THR A 335 -11.95 -5.33 -9.33
N ILE A 336 -11.52 -4.09 -9.08
CA ILE A 336 -10.30 -3.52 -9.66
C ILE A 336 -9.46 -2.83 -8.58
N GLU A 337 -8.18 -3.17 -8.52
CA GLU A 337 -7.22 -2.49 -7.67
C GLU A 337 -6.83 -1.14 -8.30
N ILE A 338 -7.36 -0.07 -7.75
CA ILE A 338 -7.04 1.29 -8.22
C ILE A 338 -5.87 1.90 -7.46
N TRP A 339 -5.51 1.33 -6.33
CA TRP A 339 -4.44 1.82 -5.48
C TRP A 339 -3.58 0.68 -4.95
N ASN A 340 -2.41 0.53 -5.55
CA ASN A 340 -1.37 -0.39 -5.09
C ASN A 340 -0.42 0.35 -4.14
N GLY A 341 -0.05 -0.27 -3.01
CA GLY A 341 0.59 0.38 -1.86
C GLY A 341 1.97 0.96 -2.08
N SER A 342 2.68 0.55 -3.12
CA SER A 342 4.05 1.04 -3.37
C SER A 342 4.13 2.46 -3.90
N HIS A 343 3.00 3.08 -4.27
CA HIS A 343 2.95 4.44 -4.83
C HIS A 343 1.83 5.27 -4.21
N PRO A 344 1.99 6.60 -4.12
CA PRO A 344 0.88 7.48 -3.74
C PRO A 344 -0.22 7.50 -4.82
N LEU A 345 -1.44 7.82 -4.42
CA LEU A 345 -2.52 8.17 -5.34
C LEU A 345 -2.45 9.67 -5.63
N GLU A 346 -1.54 10.05 -6.50
CA GLU A 346 -1.28 11.43 -6.91
C GLU A 346 -1.18 11.52 -8.43
N ALA A 347 -1.48 12.72 -8.97
CA ALA A 347 -1.38 12.99 -10.40
C ALA A 347 0.00 12.58 -10.97
N GLY A 348 -0.04 11.79 -12.05
CA GLY A 348 1.15 11.31 -12.74
C GLY A 348 1.78 10.06 -12.15
N THR A 349 1.20 9.42 -11.15
CA THR A 349 1.61 8.09 -10.67
C THR A 349 0.84 6.98 -11.39
N THR A 350 1.30 5.74 -11.23
CA THR A 350 0.60 4.56 -11.77
C THR A 350 -0.78 4.37 -11.13
N ASN A 351 -0.93 4.77 -9.87
CA ASN A 351 -2.22 4.73 -9.18
C ASN A 351 -3.19 5.80 -9.70
N ASP A 352 -2.70 6.99 -10.09
CA ASP A 352 -3.53 7.99 -10.80
C ASP A 352 -4.01 7.45 -12.14
N ASP A 353 -3.16 6.74 -12.89
CA ASP A 353 -3.57 6.12 -14.15
C ASP A 353 -4.60 5.01 -13.93
N ALA A 354 -4.45 4.20 -12.87
CA ALA A 354 -5.44 3.18 -12.51
C ALA A 354 -6.77 3.82 -12.06
N PHE A 355 -6.70 4.89 -11.28
CA PHE A 355 -7.87 5.67 -10.88
C PHE A 355 -8.58 6.28 -12.10
N ARG A 356 -7.85 6.87 -13.05
CA ARG A 356 -8.44 7.43 -14.29
C ARG A 356 -9.06 6.35 -15.16
N LEU A 357 -8.45 5.17 -15.24
CA LEU A 357 -9.03 4.01 -15.91
C LEU A 357 -10.37 3.63 -15.24
N TRP A 358 -10.39 3.48 -13.92
CA TRP A 358 -11.61 3.18 -13.16
C TRP A 358 -12.70 4.23 -13.38
N LEU A 359 -12.32 5.52 -13.39
CA LEU A 359 -13.25 6.62 -13.65
C LEU A 359 -13.84 6.52 -15.06
N SER A 360 -13.03 6.20 -16.07
CA SER A 360 -13.53 6.04 -17.45
C SER A 360 -14.52 4.88 -17.59
N LEU A 361 -14.27 3.75 -16.90
CA LEU A 361 -15.20 2.63 -16.85
C LEU A 361 -16.53 3.04 -16.20
N LEU A 362 -16.49 3.79 -15.11
CA LEU A 362 -17.67 4.29 -14.43
C LEU A 362 -18.48 5.26 -15.31
N GLU A 363 -17.82 6.15 -16.05
CA GLU A 363 -18.46 7.05 -17.02
C GLU A 363 -19.17 6.31 -18.15
N GLU A 364 -18.61 5.21 -18.61
CA GLU A 364 -19.17 4.34 -19.62
C GLU A 364 -20.30 3.45 -19.08
N GLY A 365 -20.64 3.58 -17.78
CA GLY A 365 -21.69 2.78 -17.12
C GLY A 365 -21.23 1.36 -16.76
N ARG A 366 -19.91 1.12 -16.74
CA ARG A 366 -19.29 -0.16 -16.38
C ARG A 366 -18.73 -0.05 -14.96
N PHE A 367 -19.44 -0.59 -14.01
CA PHE A 367 -19.06 -0.52 -12.61
C PHE A 367 -18.26 -1.75 -12.18
N LEU A 368 -16.99 -1.53 -11.86
CA LEU A 368 -16.18 -2.44 -11.06
C LEU A 368 -15.83 -1.73 -9.75
N PRO A 369 -16.16 -2.29 -8.59
CA PRO A 369 -15.78 -1.69 -7.32
C PRO A 369 -14.28 -1.50 -7.19
N ALA A 370 -13.89 -0.30 -6.75
CA ALA A 370 -12.52 0.05 -6.46
C ALA A 370 -12.03 -0.65 -5.19
N THR A 371 -10.84 -1.23 -5.25
CA THR A 371 -10.15 -1.89 -4.14
C THR A 371 -8.70 -1.40 -4.03
N THR A 372 -8.01 -1.88 -3.00
CA THR A 372 -6.59 -1.66 -2.78
C THR A 372 -5.89 -2.95 -2.43
N GLY A 373 -4.57 -2.96 -2.60
CA GLY A 373 -3.67 -3.94 -2.03
C GLY A 373 -2.31 -3.32 -1.74
N SER A 374 -1.66 -3.73 -0.67
CA SER A 374 -0.33 -3.20 -0.34
C SER A 374 0.75 -3.74 -1.27
N ASP A 375 0.55 -4.92 -1.84
CA ASP A 375 1.53 -5.64 -2.65
C ASP A 375 2.90 -5.71 -1.95
N THR A 376 2.84 -5.92 -0.62
CA THR A 376 4.03 -5.90 0.24
C THR A 376 4.82 -7.18 0.06
N HIS A 377 6.11 -7.02 -0.27
CA HIS A 377 7.11 -8.08 -0.42
C HIS A 377 8.20 -8.03 0.66
N ASP A 378 8.11 -7.08 1.59
CA ASP A 378 9.12 -6.82 2.62
C ASP A 378 8.47 -6.00 3.74
N ILE A 379 8.00 -6.69 4.79
CA ILE A 379 7.34 -6.04 5.94
C ILE A 379 8.32 -5.22 6.78
N GLY A 380 9.62 -5.53 6.71
CA GLY A 380 10.69 -4.82 7.43
C GLY A 380 11.18 -3.56 6.72
N LEU A 381 10.77 -3.30 5.47
CA LEU A 381 11.28 -2.22 4.62
C LEU A 381 12.78 -2.26 4.30
N GLU A 382 13.47 -3.37 4.54
CA GLU A 382 14.93 -3.44 4.31
C GLU A 382 15.32 -3.12 2.87
N THR A 383 14.57 -3.67 1.91
CA THR A 383 14.81 -3.43 0.47
C THR A 383 14.54 -1.98 0.09
N TRP A 384 13.47 -1.39 0.65
CA TRP A 384 13.14 0.02 0.45
C TRP A 384 14.19 0.93 1.06
N MET A 385 14.60 0.69 2.31
CA MET A 385 15.66 1.45 2.98
C MET A 385 17.00 1.36 2.24
N ALA A 386 17.38 0.16 1.80
CA ALA A 386 18.60 -0.02 1.00
C ALA A 386 18.56 0.77 -0.31
N SER A 387 17.41 0.75 -0.99
CA SER A 387 17.22 1.50 -2.24
C SER A 387 17.21 3.01 -2.00
N PHE A 388 16.60 3.48 -0.92
CA PHE A 388 16.62 4.89 -0.51
C PHE A 388 18.02 5.37 -0.17
N ASN A 389 18.76 4.61 0.62
CA ASN A 389 20.15 4.90 0.97
C ASN A 389 21.03 5.01 -0.27
N TYR A 390 20.81 4.11 -1.25
CA TYR A 390 21.51 4.19 -2.53
C TYR A 390 21.19 5.50 -3.28
N VAL A 391 19.91 5.84 -3.43
CA VAL A 391 19.49 7.05 -4.15
C VAL A 391 20.02 8.33 -3.48
N ILE A 392 19.90 8.42 -2.16
CA ILE A 392 20.38 9.58 -1.38
C ILE A 392 21.90 9.66 -1.40
N GLY A 393 22.60 8.53 -1.26
CA GLY A 393 24.05 8.49 -1.34
C GLY A 393 24.56 8.90 -2.71
N LEU A 394 23.96 8.38 -3.79
CA LEU A 394 24.29 8.79 -5.16
C LEU A 394 24.01 10.29 -5.38
N TYR A 395 22.85 10.79 -4.91
CA TYR A 395 22.52 12.22 -4.98
C TYR A 395 23.61 13.08 -4.31
N ARG A 396 24.05 12.71 -3.10
CA ARG A 396 25.12 13.42 -2.37
C ARG A 396 26.44 13.38 -3.14
N ALA A 397 26.85 12.20 -3.62
CA ALA A 397 28.09 12.02 -4.40
C ALA A 397 28.08 12.83 -5.71
N VAL A 398 26.97 12.82 -6.43
CA VAL A 398 26.81 13.61 -7.67
C VAL A 398 26.85 15.11 -7.36
N LYS A 399 26.16 15.58 -6.33
CA LYS A 399 26.14 16.99 -5.92
C LYS A 399 27.53 17.49 -5.56
N GLU A 400 28.34 16.68 -4.91
CA GLU A 400 29.72 17.01 -4.55
C GLU A 400 30.65 17.02 -5.76
N GLN A 401 30.53 16.05 -6.67
CA GLN A 401 31.50 15.80 -7.74
C GLN A 401 31.14 16.41 -9.09
N LYS A 402 29.90 16.88 -9.31
CA LYS A 402 29.40 17.31 -10.62
C LYS A 402 30.29 18.31 -11.35
N ASN A 403 30.89 19.24 -10.62
CA ASN A 403 31.75 20.29 -11.22
C ASN A 403 33.04 19.75 -11.81
N ASN A 404 33.43 18.52 -11.44
CA ASN A 404 34.63 17.83 -11.93
C ASN A 404 34.33 16.87 -13.10
N MET A 405 33.05 16.74 -13.49
CA MET A 405 32.61 15.85 -14.57
C MET A 405 32.78 16.47 -15.95
N ALA A 406 32.93 15.64 -16.97
CA ALA A 406 32.90 16.08 -18.36
C ALA A 406 31.54 16.75 -18.69
N SER A 407 31.56 17.74 -19.59
CA SER A 407 30.39 18.60 -19.89
C SER A 407 29.09 17.84 -20.20
N GLU A 408 29.17 16.72 -20.90
CA GLU A 408 27.98 15.92 -21.22
C GLU A 408 27.40 15.21 -19.98
N LEU A 409 28.29 14.67 -19.14
CA LEU A 409 27.90 14.03 -17.89
C LEU A 409 27.40 15.05 -16.86
N GLN A 410 27.95 16.28 -16.89
CA GLN A 410 27.49 17.38 -16.04
C GLN A 410 26.04 17.75 -16.34
N LYS A 411 25.61 17.78 -17.62
CA LYS A 411 24.22 17.99 -17.99
C LYS A 411 23.30 16.90 -17.44
N LYS A 412 23.75 15.64 -17.49
CA LYS A 412 23.01 14.51 -16.90
C LYS A 412 22.94 14.63 -15.38
N ALA A 413 24.00 15.06 -14.73
CA ALA A 413 24.03 15.33 -13.30
C ALA A 413 23.08 16.47 -12.90
N ASP A 414 23.06 17.56 -13.65
CA ASP A 414 22.13 18.67 -13.41
C ASP A 414 20.65 18.24 -13.57
N TYR A 415 20.37 17.43 -14.58
CA TYR A 415 19.03 16.84 -14.76
C TYR A 415 18.65 15.92 -13.59
N PHE A 416 19.52 15.00 -13.21
CA PHE A 416 19.33 14.07 -12.10
C PHE A 416 19.08 14.79 -10.77
N LEU A 417 19.92 15.77 -10.42
CA LEU A 417 19.77 16.57 -9.20
C LEU A 417 18.48 17.40 -9.23
N GLY A 418 18.17 18.04 -10.36
CA GLY A 418 16.96 18.84 -10.51
C GLY A 418 15.66 18.04 -10.40
N MET A 419 15.68 16.77 -10.80
CA MET A 419 14.52 15.88 -10.64
C MET A 419 14.36 15.36 -9.21
N LEU A 420 15.46 15.04 -8.53
CA LEU A 420 15.41 14.43 -7.20
C LEU A 420 15.23 15.43 -6.07
N GLU A 421 15.93 16.56 -6.10
CA GLU A 421 16.00 17.50 -4.98
C GLU A 421 14.61 17.95 -4.49
N PRO A 422 13.63 18.26 -5.37
CA PRO A 422 12.26 18.63 -4.94
C PRO A 422 11.45 17.47 -4.34
N GLN A 423 11.88 16.22 -4.55
CA GLN A 423 11.14 15.03 -4.16
C GLN A 423 11.70 14.34 -2.92
N LEU A 424 12.94 14.63 -2.51
CA LEU A 424 13.61 13.90 -1.44
C LEU A 424 12.81 13.90 -0.13
N ASP A 425 12.26 15.03 0.27
CA ASP A 425 11.48 15.16 1.49
C ASP A 425 10.18 14.34 1.41
N LYS A 426 9.47 14.43 0.30
CA LYS A 426 8.25 13.63 0.06
C LYS A 426 8.53 12.13 0.10
N MET A 427 9.63 11.71 -0.51
CA MET A 427 10.05 10.30 -0.52
C MET A 427 10.35 9.81 0.90
N GLN A 428 11.05 10.59 1.71
CA GLN A 428 11.32 10.24 3.10
C GLN A 428 10.04 10.14 3.94
N VAL A 429 9.13 11.10 3.79
CA VAL A 429 7.84 11.06 4.46
C VAL A 429 7.06 9.81 4.04
N TRP A 430 6.98 9.53 2.74
CA TRP A 430 6.26 8.36 2.21
C TRP A 430 6.82 7.04 2.75
N LEU A 431 8.16 6.86 2.73
CA LEU A 431 8.84 5.69 3.27
C LEU A 431 8.46 5.43 4.75
N LYS A 432 8.41 6.49 5.56
CA LYS A 432 8.21 6.39 7.01
C LYS A 432 6.74 6.28 7.43
N THR A 433 5.82 6.74 6.59
CA THR A 433 4.39 6.85 6.97
C THR A 433 3.46 5.95 6.17
N ASN A 434 3.79 5.57 4.92
CA ASN A 434 2.84 5.01 3.96
C ASN A 434 3.25 3.69 3.31
N LEU A 435 4.20 2.95 3.84
CA LEU A 435 4.61 1.67 3.25
C LEU A 435 4.26 0.48 4.16
N THR A 436 4.30 -0.71 3.58
CA THR A 436 4.10 -2.05 4.14
C THR A 436 2.65 -2.51 4.27
N SER A 437 2.44 -3.62 4.98
CA SER A 437 1.14 -4.29 5.16
C SER A 437 0.05 -3.29 5.49
N GLY A 438 -1.04 -3.31 4.73
CA GLY A 438 -2.17 -2.42 4.95
C GLY A 438 -1.85 -0.93 4.91
N CYS A 439 -0.75 -0.52 4.25
CA CYS A 439 -0.46 0.89 4.02
C CYS A 439 -1.58 1.55 3.20
N VAL A 440 -2.17 0.79 2.29
CA VAL A 440 -3.46 1.03 1.67
C VAL A 440 -4.39 -0.12 2.04
N ARG A 441 -5.66 0.15 2.25
CA ARG A 441 -6.62 -0.81 2.75
C ARG A 441 -8.03 -0.56 2.23
N THR A 442 -8.80 -1.63 2.12
CA THR A 442 -10.20 -1.59 1.74
C THR A 442 -11.07 -1.82 2.98
N TYR A 443 -11.97 -0.89 3.27
CA TYR A 443 -13.05 -1.09 4.23
C TYR A 443 -14.27 -1.63 3.51
N ILE A 444 -14.86 -2.71 4.03
CA ILE A 444 -16.03 -3.38 3.45
C ILE A 444 -17.16 -3.42 4.48
N CYS A 445 -18.34 -2.89 4.13
CA CYS A 445 -19.54 -3.02 4.93
C CYS A 445 -20.20 -4.36 4.61
N ALA A 446 -20.14 -5.31 5.54
CA ALA A 446 -20.68 -6.66 5.35
C ALA A 446 -21.52 -7.10 6.56
N PRO A 447 -22.79 -6.70 6.63
CA PRO A 447 -23.71 -7.19 7.64
C PRO A 447 -23.86 -8.72 7.59
N GLY A 448 -24.10 -9.33 8.73
CA GLY A 448 -24.25 -10.78 8.84
C GLY A 448 -23.01 -11.48 9.38
N GLU A 449 -22.80 -12.72 9.00
CA GLU A 449 -21.68 -13.54 9.47
C GLU A 449 -20.36 -13.08 8.86
N ARG A 450 -19.33 -12.97 9.69
CA ARG A 450 -17.98 -12.60 9.24
C ARG A 450 -17.28 -13.81 8.60
N THR A 451 -17.53 -14.00 7.32
CA THR A 451 -16.87 -15.04 6.49
C THR A 451 -16.20 -14.40 5.28
N PRO A 452 -15.15 -15.02 4.70
CA PRO A 452 -14.53 -14.54 3.46
C PRO A 452 -15.55 -14.31 2.35
N LYS A 453 -16.46 -15.27 2.15
CA LYS A 453 -17.50 -15.18 1.12
C LYS A 453 -18.44 -14.00 1.34
N ASN A 454 -18.90 -13.75 2.58
CA ASN A 454 -19.78 -12.62 2.87
C ASN A 454 -19.08 -11.28 2.61
N LEU A 455 -17.86 -11.13 3.12
CA LEU A 455 -17.04 -9.92 2.88
C LEU A 455 -16.86 -9.65 1.39
N LEU A 456 -16.41 -10.65 0.62
CA LEU A 456 -16.12 -10.47 -0.81
C LEU A 456 -17.38 -10.29 -1.65
N THR A 457 -18.53 -10.85 -1.24
CA THR A 457 -19.83 -10.57 -1.87
C THR A 457 -20.21 -9.10 -1.73
N HIS A 458 -20.03 -8.52 -0.55
CA HIS A 458 -20.29 -7.10 -0.31
C HIS A 458 -19.26 -6.20 -1.01
N ASN A 459 -17.99 -6.62 -1.07
CA ASN A 459 -16.95 -5.91 -1.83
C ASN A 459 -17.30 -5.85 -3.32
N LYS A 460 -17.70 -6.97 -3.90
CA LYS A 460 -18.18 -7.06 -5.29
C LYS A 460 -19.42 -6.18 -5.55
N ALA A 461 -20.25 -5.95 -4.55
CA ALA A 461 -21.39 -5.03 -4.65
C ALA A 461 -20.99 -3.54 -4.51
N GLY A 462 -19.72 -3.24 -4.19
CA GLY A 462 -19.24 -1.87 -3.99
C GLY A 462 -19.54 -1.28 -2.63
N HIS A 463 -19.97 -2.10 -1.65
CA HIS A 463 -20.21 -1.66 -0.28
C HIS A 463 -18.88 -1.44 0.45
N SER A 464 -18.02 -0.60 -0.15
CA SER A 464 -16.64 -0.43 0.31
C SER A 464 -16.10 0.96 0.00
N PHE A 465 -15.02 1.33 0.70
CA PHE A 465 -14.17 2.46 0.38
C PHE A 465 -12.70 2.08 0.56
N VAL A 466 -11.82 2.82 -0.10
CA VAL A 466 -10.38 2.61 -0.07
C VAL A 466 -9.68 3.74 0.67
N THR A 467 -8.61 3.44 1.42
CA THR A 467 -7.92 4.43 2.24
C THR A 467 -6.48 4.02 2.58
N ASN A 468 -5.64 5.02 2.86
CA ASN A 468 -4.36 4.83 3.57
C ASN A 468 -4.34 5.55 4.94
N GLY A 469 -5.49 6.07 5.41
CA GLY A 469 -5.59 6.75 6.68
C GLY A 469 -7.03 6.99 7.12
N PRO A 470 -7.74 8.00 6.61
CA PRO A 470 -9.07 8.36 7.07
C PRO A 470 -10.12 7.26 6.91
N VAL A 471 -11.03 7.17 7.86
CA VAL A 471 -12.30 6.43 7.75
C VAL A 471 -13.33 7.38 7.13
N LEU A 472 -13.95 6.98 6.02
CA LEU A 472 -14.89 7.81 5.27
C LEU A 472 -16.16 7.06 4.97
N THR A 473 -17.29 7.50 5.51
CA THR A 473 -18.61 6.97 5.17
C THR A 473 -19.50 8.05 4.60
N ALA A 474 -20.33 7.68 3.62
CA ALA A 474 -21.27 8.58 2.96
C ALA A 474 -22.61 7.89 2.72
N SER A 475 -23.70 8.67 2.71
CA SER A 475 -25.01 8.20 2.30
C SER A 475 -25.85 9.31 1.69
N ILE A 476 -26.78 8.93 0.80
CA ILE A 476 -27.81 9.80 0.20
C ILE A 476 -29.14 9.10 0.33
N ASN A 477 -30.15 9.75 0.92
CA ASN A 477 -31.46 9.15 1.16
C ASN A 477 -31.39 7.77 1.85
N GLY A 478 -30.41 7.59 2.78
CA GLY A 478 -30.18 6.35 3.51
C GLY A 478 -29.50 5.23 2.71
N LYS A 479 -29.09 5.51 1.46
CA LYS A 479 -28.31 4.61 0.60
C LYS A 479 -26.82 4.94 0.70
N SER A 480 -26.00 3.90 0.79
CA SER A 480 -24.56 3.99 0.94
C SER A 480 -23.83 3.58 -0.37
N MET A 481 -22.50 3.48 -0.31
CA MET A 481 -21.66 3.06 -1.45
C MET A 481 -22.16 1.74 -2.06
N GLY A 482 -22.14 1.66 -3.39
CA GLY A 482 -22.61 0.50 -4.16
C GLY A 482 -24.14 0.43 -4.33
N GLU A 483 -24.91 1.22 -3.57
CA GLU A 483 -26.37 1.25 -3.65
C GLU A 483 -26.89 2.38 -4.55
N THR A 484 -28.18 2.29 -4.95
CA THR A 484 -28.87 3.33 -5.73
C THR A 484 -29.78 4.16 -4.82
N ALA A 485 -29.54 5.46 -4.77
CA ALA A 485 -30.40 6.42 -4.10
C ALA A 485 -31.41 6.98 -5.12
N VAL A 486 -32.69 6.75 -4.86
CA VAL A 486 -33.81 7.28 -5.65
C VAL A 486 -34.19 8.66 -5.16
N TYR A 487 -34.51 9.58 -6.09
CA TYR A 487 -34.89 10.96 -5.77
C TYR A 487 -35.96 11.47 -6.73
N PRO A 488 -36.78 12.50 -6.35
CA PRO A 488 -37.80 13.06 -7.22
C PRO A 488 -37.21 13.69 -8.49
N VAL A 489 -37.85 13.47 -9.64
CA VAL A 489 -37.37 13.97 -10.95
C VAL A 489 -37.25 15.49 -11.02
N ASP A 490 -38.02 16.20 -10.18
CA ASP A 490 -37.99 17.67 -10.08
C ASP A 490 -37.05 18.19 -8.98
N ALA A 491 -36.29 17.32 -8.34
CA ALA A 491 -35.30 17.73 -7.35
C ALA A 491 -34.14 18.47 -8.03
N GLU A 492 -33.85 19.67 -7.55
CA GLU A 492 -32.68 20.45 -8.00
C GLU A 492 -31.41 20.08 -7.22
N ARG A 493 -31.56 19.62 -5.99
CA ARG A 493 -30.47 19.32 -5.05
C ARG A 493 -30.69 18.00 -4.33
N LEU A 494 -29.58 17.31 -4.05
CA LEU A 494 -29.52 16.13 -3.19
C LEU A 494 -28.64 16.43 -1.98
N THR A 495 -28.96 15.81 -0.86
CA THR A 495 -28.12 15.96 0.36
C THR A 495 -27.37 14.66 0.63
N ALA A 496 -26.05 14.75 0.63
CA ALA A 496 -25.19 13.67 1.09
C ALA A 496 -24.82 13.88 2.55
N GLN A 497 -24.94 12.83 3.37
CA GLN A 497 -24.48 12.77 4.75
C GLN A 497 -23.09 12.15 4.76
N LEU A 498 -22.10 12.82 5.37
CA LEU A 498 -20.73 12.31 5.46
C LEU A 498 -20.26 12.25 6.91
N THR A 499 -19.45 11.24 7.20
CA THR A 499 -18.66 11.14 8.42
C THR A 499 -17.23 10.79 8.06
N ILE A 500 -16.28 11.58 8.52
CA ILE A 500 -14.84 11.43 8.29
C ILE A 500 -14.16 11.40 9.65
N LEU A 501 -13.34 10.38 9.91
CA LEU A 501 -12.54 10.23 11.11
C LEU A 501 -11.09 9.97 10.72
N SER A 502 -10.15 10.64 11.38
CA SER A 502 -8.72 10.51 11.05
C SER A 502 -7.84 10.67 12.28
N ASN A 503 -6.73 9.97 12.34
CA ASN A 503 -5.65 10.22 13.29
C ASN A 503 -4.62 11.26 12.78
N ARG A 504 -4.93 11.91 11.67
CA ARG A 504 -4.14 13.00 11.07
C ARG A 504 -5.07 14.19 10.76
N PRO A 505 -4.56 15.43 10.79
CA PRO A 505 -5.34 16.62 10.46
C PRO A 505 -6.00 16.51 9.08
N LEU A 506 -7.30 16.79 9.01
CA LEU A 506 -8.06 16.80 7.76
C LEU A 506 -7.76 18.09 6.97
N GLU A 507 -7.71 18.00 5.64
CA GLU A 507 -7.41 19.13 4.75
C GLU A 507 -8.59 19.46 3.84
N ASN A 508 -8.88 18.61 2.86
CA ASN A 508 -9.87 18.86 1.82
C ASN A 508 -10.77 17.65 1.58
N LEU A 509 -12.02 17.93 1.29
CA LEU A 509 -13.00 16.99 0.75
C LEU A 509 -13.26 17.33 -0.71
N TYR A 510 -13.21 16.33 -1.58
CA TYR A 510 -13.50 16.43 -3.01
C TYR A 510 -14.78 15.66 -3.33
N VAL A 511 -15.65 16.29 -4.09
CA VAL A 511 -16.86 15.68 -4.62
C VAL A 511 -16.64 15.34 -6.10
N TRP A 512 -16.88 14.09 -6.46
CA TRP A 512 -16.78 13.59 -7.83
C TRP A 512 -18.17 13.17 -8.31
N GLN A 513 -18.59 13.69 -9.44
CA GLN A 513 -19.91 13.43 -10.00
C GLN A 513 -19.82 13.42 -11.54
N ASN A 514 -20.41 12.42 -12.18
CA ASN A 514 -20.54 12.33 -13.63
C ASN A 514 -19.24 12.64 -14.41
N GLY A 515 -18.14 11.92 -14.08
CA GLY A 515 -16.90 11.99 -14.85
C GLY A 515 -15.89 13.05 -14.42
N GLY A 516 -16.21 13.86 -13.44
CA GLY A 516 -15.29 14.90 -13.01
C GLY A 516 -15.35 15.25 -11.51
N ARG A 517 -14.32 15.91 -11.05
CA ARG A 517 -14.33 16.58 -9.75
C ARG A 517 -15.15 17.86 -9.87
N VAL A 518 -16.29 17.91 -9.19
CA VAL A 518 -17.23 19.04 -9.27
C VAL A 518 -17.06 20.05 -8.15
N GLU A 519 -16.50 19.64 -7.00
CA GLU A 519 -16.31 20.52 -5.86
C GLU A 519 -15.07 20.14 -5.03
N GLU A 520 -14.45 21.15 -4.44
CA GLU A 520 -13.37 21.03 -3.47
C GLU A 520 -13.73 21.88 -2.26
N ILE A 521 -13.82 21.25 -1.09
CA ILE A 521 -14.25 21.86 0.16
C ILE A 521 -13.10 21.79 1.15
N ALA A 522 -12.58 22.93 1.57
CA ALA A 522 -11.60 22.99 2.65
C ALA A 522 -12.29 22.59 3.97
N LEU A 523 -11.78 21.54 4.61
CA LEU A 523 -12.32 21.09 5.89
C LEU A 523 -11.84 21.99 7.03
N PRO A 524 -12.67 22.20 8.07
CA PRO A 524 -12.28 23.05 9.20
C PRO A 524 -11.08 22.44 9.92
N LYS A 525 -10.12 23.31 10.29
CA LYS A 525 -9.03 22.93 11.19
C LYS A 525 -9.59 22.84 12.60
N VAL A 526 -9.70 21.62 13.10
CA VAL A 526 -10.17 21.32 14.45
C VAL A 526 -9.05 20.76 15.30
N GLU A 527 -9.09 21.04 16.60
CA GLU A 527 -8.21 20.33 17.54
C GLU A 527 -8.73 18.89 17.72
N PRO A 528 -7.83 17.89 17.76
CA PRO A 528 -8.26 16.51 17.84
C PRO A 528 -8.87 16.20 19.21
N GLU A 529 -10.05 15.62 19.23
CA GLU A 529 -10.60 15.04 20.44
C GLU A 529 -10.06 13.63 20.66
N ASN A 530 -9.37 13.42 21.76
CA ASN A 530 -8.72 12.15 22.08
C ASN A 530 -7.85 11.59 20.93
N GLY A 531 -7.19 12.48 20.15
CA GLY A 531 -6.33 12.14 19.03
C GLY A 531 -7.09 11.77 17.74
N CYS A 532 -8.39 12.08 17.67
CA CYS A 532 -9.21 11.94 16.47
C CYS A 532 -9.56 13.32 15.91
N PHE A 533 -9.29 13.52 14.63
CA PHE A 533 -9.80 14.63 13.84
C PHE A 533 -11.07 14.15 13.15
N ASP A 534 -12.20 14.77 13.46
CA ASP A 534 -13.50 14.35 12.95
C ASP A 534 -14.20 15.46 12.16
N TYR A 535 -14.98 15.04 11.19
CA TYR A 535 -15.92 15.88 10.46
C TYR A 535 -17.19 15.07 10.20
N SER A 536 -18.32 15.65 10.58
CA SER A 536 -19.64 15.13 10.21
C SER A 536 -20.47 16.28 9.66
N GLY A 537 -21.05 16.10 8.48
CA GLY A 537 -21.77 17.18 7.83
C GLY A 537 -22.58 16.75 6.63
N GLU A 538 -23.31 17.71 6.11
CA GLU A 538 -24.13 17.59 4.92
C GLU A 538 -23.50 18.32 3.74
N ILE A 539 -23.49 17.69 2.57
CA ILE A 539 -23.04 18.27 1.31
C ILE A 539 -24.22 18.33 0.35
N LEU A 540 -24.47 19.52 -0.19
CA LEU A 540 -25.50 19.73 -1.20
C LEU A 540 -24.94 19.48 -2.60
N LEU A 541 -25.49 18.49 -3.28
CA LEU A 541 -25.10 18.06 -4.62
C LEU A 541 -26.10 18.58 -5.66
N SER A 542 -25.68 18.78 -6.91
CA SER A 542 -26.61 18.98 -8.02
C SER A 542 -27.31 17.67 -8.36
N ALA A 543 -28.62 17.71 -8.51
CA ALA A 543 -29.41 16.59 -9.03
C ALA A 543 -29.46 16.54 -10.57
N GLU A 544 -29.01 17.60 -11.25
CA GLU A 544 -29.05 17.72 -12.69
C GLU A 544 -28.19 16.67 -13.39
N ASN A 545 -28.84 15.77 -14.15
CA ASN A 545 -28.19 14.66 -14.86
C ASN A 545 -27.30 13.77 -13.98
N ALA A 546 -27.53 13.74 -12.66
CA ALA A 546 -26.75 13.00 -11.70
C ALA A 546 -26.98 11.49 -11.87
N LYS A 547 -25.92 10.73 -12.17
CA LYS A 547 -25.92 9.27 -12.33
C LYS A 547 -25.24 8.57 -11.17
N TRP A 548 -24.21 9.18 -10.62
CA TRP A 548 -23.42 8.68 -9.51
C TRP A 548 -22.62 9.80 -8.84
N VAL A 549 -22.27 9.59 -7.60
CA VAL A 549 -21.38 10.46 -6.84
C VAL A 549 -20.46 9.61 -5.97
N PHE A 550 -19.22 10.03 -5.82
CA PHE A 550 -18.32 9.51 -4.80
C PHE A 550 -17.52 10.65 -4.15
N PHE A 551 -16.92 10.36 -3.01
CA PHE A 551 -16.22 11.33 -2.19
C PHE A 551 -14.77 10.91 -2.00
N GLN A 552 -13.87 11.90 -1.99
CA GLN A 552 -12.46 11.72 -1.65
C GLN A 552 -12.08 12.73 -0.59
N VAL A 553 -11.47 12.29 0.50
CA VAL A 553 -10.91 13.15 1.53
C VAL A 553 -9.39 13.07 1.51
N LYS A 554 -8.73 14.21 1.73
CA LYS A 554 -7.29 14.30 1.98
C LYS A 554 -7.02 14.81 3.39
N ALA A 555 -5.95 14.30 3.97
CA ALA A 555 -5.42 14.69 5.26
C ALA A 555 -3.89 14.84 5.18
N ASP A 556 -3.27 15.34 6.24
CA ASP A 556 -1.83 15.56 6.31
C ASP A 556 -1.00 14.31 5.97
N TYR A 557 0.23 14.49 5.53
CA TYR A 557 1.16 13.45 5.03
C TYR A 557 0.62 12.64 3.84
N ASN A 558 -0.24 13.26 3.01
CA ASN A 558 -0.81 12.64 1.84
C ASN A 558 -1.64 11.38 2.14
N VAL A 559 -2.23 11.29 3.33
CA VAL A 559 -3.21 10.25 3.60
C VAL A 559 -4.57 10.67 3.08
N GLN A 560 -5.31 9.71 2.55
CA GLN A 560 -6.59 9.98 1.90
C GLN A 560 -7.53 8.77 1.95
N ALA A 561 -8.79 9.02 1.72
CA ALA A 561 -9.81 7.99 1.52
C ALA A 561 -10.69 8.34 0.32
N LEU A 562 -11.19 7.31 -0.37
CA LEU A 562 -12.04 7.43 -1.55
C LEU A 562 -13.15 6.40 -1.47
N THR A 563 -14.41 6.83 -1.56
CA THR A 563 -15.57 5.92 -1.54
C THR A 563 -15.78 5.27 -2.91
N ASN A 564 -16.36 4.07 -2.94
CA ASN A 564 -17.06 3.62 -4.11
C ASN A 564 -18.29 4.51 -4.37
N PRO A 565 -18.85 4.54 -5.58
CA PRO A 565 -19.96 5.43 -5.92
C PRO A 565 -21.26 5.06 -5.20
N ILE A 566 -22.06 6.07 -4.93
CA ILE A 566 -23.50 5.96 -4.68
C ILE A 566 -24.16 6.28 -6.01
N PHE A 567 -24.97 5.37 -6.54
CA PHE A 567 -25.71 5.58 -7.78
C PHE A 567 -26.96 6.40 -7.53
N LEU A 568 -27.38 7.16 -8.52
CA LEU A 568 -28.47 8.13 -8.41
C LEU A 568 -29.48 7.89 -9.52
N GLU A 569 -30.76 7.78 -9.15
CA GLU A 569 -31.86 7.52 -10.07
C GLU A 569 -33.03 8.47 -9.79
N ALA A 570 -33.46 9.19 -10.83
CA ALA A 570 -34.61 10.08 -10.75
C ALA A 570 -35.92 9.28 -10.99
N GLU A 571 -36.92 9.44 -10.12
CA GLU A 571 -38.20 8.74 -10.16
C GLU A 571 -39.38 9.71 -10.10
#